data_5446578941438f63f06b01f26b294426
#
_entry.id   5446578941438f63f06b01f26b294426
#
_cell.length_a   1.000
_cell.length_b   1.000
_cell.length_c   1.000
_cell.angle_alpha   90.00
_cell.angle_beta   90.00
_cell.angle_gamma   90.00
#
_symmetry.space_group_name_H-M   'P 1'
#
loop_
_entity.id
_entity.type
_entity.pdbx_description
1 polymer ?
#
loop_
_entity_poly.entity_id
_entity_poly.type
_entity_poly.pdbx_seq_one_letter_code
_entity_poly.pdbx_strand_id
1 'polypeptide(L)' 'MLKNNISIILVEPQLGENIGTTARAMLNYGFENLILINPRDDWPNEYAIKAAAGADIVINKTPTLSFINTG' A
#
# COMPACT_ATOMS: atom_id res chain seq x y z
N MET A 1 15.14 -12.20 2.84
CA MET A 1 15.16 -11.81 1.42
C MET A 1 13.80 -11.26 1.01
N LEU A 2 13.79 -10.11 0.37
CA LEU A 2 12.53 -9.51 -0.11
C LEU A 2 12.12 -10.15 -1.44
N LYS A 3 10.80 -10.31 -1.61
CA LYS A 3 10.25 -10.94 -2.81
C LYS A 3 9.78 -9.84 -3.76
N ASN A 4 10.65 -9.49 -4.69
CA ASN A 4 10.44 -8.33 -5.56
C ASN A 4 9.57 -8.59 -6.78
N ASN A 5 9.36 -9.86 -7.12
CA ASN A 5 8.56 -10.21 -8.29
C ASN A 5 7.12 -10.53 -7.95
N ILE A 6 6.70 -10.26 -6.73
CA ILE A 6 5.32 -10.45 -6.28
C ILE A 6 4.80 -9.11 -5.78
N SER A 7 3.64 -8.71 -6.25
CA SER A 7 2.99 -7.49 -5.81
C SER A 7 1.69 -7.82 -5.09
N ILE A 8 1.43 -7.08 -4.02
CA ILE A 8 0.14 -7.14 -3.32
C ILE A 8 -0.67 -5.97 -3.81
N ILE A 9 -1.92 -6.22 -4.16
CA ILE A 9 -2.79 -5.19 -4.73
C ILE A 9 -4.00 -5.03 -3.82
N LEU A 10 -4.22 -3.80 -3.36
CA LEU A 10 -5.42 -3.45 -2.61
C LEU A 10 -6.33 -2.64 -3.51
N VAL A 11 -7.55 -3.09 -3.68
CA VAL A 11 -8.54 -2.42 -4.52
C VAL A 11 -9.52 -1.68 -3.64
N GLU A 12 -9.65 -0.39 -3.89
CA GLU A 12 -10.55 0.50 -3.15
C GLU A 12 -10.41 0.41 -1.63
N PRO A 13 -9.17 0.48 -1.10
CA PRO A 13 -9.00 0.45 0.35
C PRO A 13 -9.67 1.67 0.97
N GLN A 14 -10.36 1.46 2.10
CA GLN A 14 -11.17 2.49 2.71
C GLN A 14 -10.44 3.28 3.79
N LEU A 15 -9.63 2.60 4.58
CA LEU A 15 -8.94 3.25 5.71
C LEU A 15 -7.43 3.22 5.50
N GLY A 16 -6.81 4.40 5.69
CA GLY A 16 -5.35 4.50 5.61
C GLY A 16 -4.65 3.57 6.59
N GLU A 17 -5.23 3.39 7.78
CA GLU A 17 -4.69 2.48 8.78
C GLU A 17 -4.56 1.05 8.24
N ASN A 18 -5.55 0.60 7.50
CA ASN A 18 -5.52 -0.75 6.94
C ASN A 18 -4.43 -0.90 5.88
N ILE A 19 -4.17 0.17 5.15
CA ILE A 19 -3.08 0.17 4.18
C ILE A 19 -1.74 0.05 4.91
N GLY A 20 -1.58 0.82 5.98
CA GLY A 20 -0.36 0.78 6.77
C GLY A 20 -0.11 -0.56 7.43
N THR A 21 -1.14 -1.16 8.01
CA THR A 21 -0.99 -2.48 8.64
C THR A 21 -0.70 -3.56 7.61
N THR A 22 -1.26 -3.43 6.40
CA THR A 22 -0.94 -4.32 5.30
C THR A 22 0.52 -4.21 4.91
N ALA A 23 1.03 -2.99 4.76
CA ALA A 23 2.43 -2.76 4.43
C ALA A 23 3.36 -3.38 5.47
N ARG A 24 3.00 -3.22 6.74
CA ARG A 24 3.79 -3.80 7.84
C ARG A 24 3.80 -5.32 7.77
N ALA A 25 2.63 -5.92 7.57
CA ALA A 25 2.54 -7.37 7.45
C ALA A 25 3.31 -7.88 6.23
N MET A 26 3.22 -7.17 5.12
CA MET A 26 3.95 -7.53 3.91
C MET A 26 5.45 -7.59 4.16
N LEU A 27 5.98 -6.57 4.81
CA LEU A 27 7.41 -6.51 5.06
C LEU A 27 7.87 -7.66 5.96
N ASN A 28 7.05 -8.04 6.93
CA ASN A 28 7.36 -9.18 7.81
C ASN A 28 7.45 -10.49 7.03
N TYR A 29 6.75 -10.61 5.92
CA TYR A 29 6.80 -11.78 5.06
C TYR A 29 7.76 -11.64 3.88
N GLY A 30 8.46 -10.53 3.81
CA GLY A 30 9.44 -10.30 2.76
C GLY A 30 8.87 -9.74 1.47
N PHE A 31 7.63 -9.24 1.48
CA PHE A 31 7.05 -8.57 0.32
C PHE A 31 7.25 -7.06 0.48
N GLU A 32 7.55 -6.38 -0.62
CA GLU A 32 7.73 -4.93 -0.55
C GLU A 32 6.96 -4.17 -1.63
N ASN A 33 6.34 -4.85 -2.56
CA ASN A 33 5.61 -4.20 -3.64
C ASN A 33 4.12 -4.17 -3.36
N LEU A 34 3.63 -2.99 -3.02
CA LEU A 34 2.21 -2.74 -2.78
C LEU A 34 1.70 -1.79 -3.85
N ILE A 35 0.53 -2.08 -4.37
CA ILE A 35 -0.14 -1.22 -5.35
C ILE A 35 -1.54 -0.93 -4.83
N LEU A 36 -1.92 0.35 -4.86
CA LEU A 36 -3.26 0.75 -4.45
C LEU A 36 -4.07 1.11 -5.68
N ILE A 37 -5.24 0.53 -5.79
CA ILE A 37 -6.16 0.87 -6.88
C ILE A 37 -7.34 1.63 -6.30
N ASN A 38 -7.49 2.86 -6.74
CA ASN A 38 -8.59 3.73 -6.38
C ASN A 38 -8.82 3.82 -4.86
N PRO A 39 -7.79 4.19 -4.08
CA PRO A 39 -7.98 4.34 -2.63
C PRO A 39 -8.97 5.45 -2.34
N ARG A 40 -9.76 5.30 -1.28
CA ARG A 40 -10.73 6.31 -0.89
C ARG A 40 -10.07 7.62 -0.48
N ASP A 41 -9.04 7.51 0.35
CA ASP A 41 -8.36 8.68 0.89
C ASP A 41 -7.16 9.05 0.02
N ASP A 42 -6.76 10.30 0.10
CA ASP A 42 -5.59 10.78 -0.63
C ASP A 42 -4.35 9.99 -0.22
N TRP A 43 -3.47 9.80 -1.17
CA TRP A 43 -2.26 9.03 -0.96
C TRP A 43 -1.02 9.85 -1.29
N PRO A 44 0.02 9.81 -0.46
CA PRO A 44 0.08 9.12 0.83
C PRO A 44 -0.71 9.85 1.92
N ASN A 45 -1.09 9.12 2.98
CA ASN A 45 -1.74 9.76 4.11
C ASN A 45 -1.09 9.35 5.43
N GLU A 46 -1.26 10.21 6.43
CA GLU A 46 -0.56 10.03 7.69
C GLU A 46 -1.05 8.82 8.49
N TYR A 47 -2.30 8.42 8.33
CA TYR A 47 -2.81 7.25 9.04
C TYR A 47 -2.11 5.98 8.56
N ALA A 48 -1.88 5.88 7.26
CA ALA A 48 -1.16 4.75 6.69
C ALA A 48 0.30 4.75 7.17
N ILE A 49 0.93 5.91 7.17
CA ILE A 49 2.32 6.03 7.59
C ILE A 49 2.48 5.62 9.05
N LYS A 50 1.60 6.09 9.93
CA LYS A 50 1.65 5.73 11.34
C LYS A 50 1.40 4.24 11.56
N ALA A 51 0.42 3.68 10.87
CA ALA A 51 0.06 2.28 11.03
C ALA A 51 1.12 1.35 10.44
N ALA A 52 1.92 1.84 9.50
CA ALA A 52 2.97 1.04 8.90
C ALA A 52 4.13 0.76 9.86
N ALA A 53 4.35 1.64 10.84
CA ALA A 53 5.27 1.42 11.96
C ALA A 53 6.60 0.79 11.54
N GLY A 54 7.37 1.51 10.73
CA GLY A 54 8.68 1.04 10.28
C GLY A 54 8.69 0.38 8.92
N ALA A 55 7.53 0.15 8.32
CA ALA A 55 7.48 -0.37 6.95
C ALA A 55 7.47 0.77 5.93
N ASP A 56 8.26 1.80 6.18
CA ASP A 56 8.31 3.00 5.32
C ASP A 56 8.79 2.65 3.91
N ILE A 57 9.64 1.65 3.81
CA ILE A 57 10.15 1.24 2.50
C ILE A 57 9.00 0.79 1.58
N VAL A 58 7.97 0.17 2.14
CA VAL A 58 6.80 -0.23 1.36
C VAL A 58 5.97 0.99 1.01
N ILE A 59 5.68 1.82 2.00
CA ILE A 59 4.82 2.99 1.82
C ILE A 59 5.40 3.97 0.80
N ASN A 60 6.70 4.23 0.89
CA ASN A 60 7.35 5.27 0.07
C ASN A 60 7.38 4.93 -1.41
N LYS A 61 7.25 3.67 -1.77
CA LYS A 61 7.27 3.30 -3.18
C LYS A 61 5.95 2.74 -3.69
N THR A 62 4.89 2.88 -2.92
CA THR A 62 3.58 2.38 -3.29
C THR A 62 2.93 3.30 -4.32
N PRO A 63 2.68 2.83 -5.54
CA PRO A 63 1.95 3.63 -6.51
C PRO A 63 0.45 3.53 -6.29
N THR A 64 -0.26 4.54 -6.77
CA THR A 64 -1.71 4.50 -6.82
C THR A 64 -2.16 4.51 -8.27
N LEU A 65 -3.16 3.69 -8.55
CA LEU A 65 -3.77 3.63 -9.87
C LEU A 65 -5.25 3.92 -9.72
N SER A 66 -5.81 4.62 -10.68
CA SER A 66 -7.24 4.84 -10.72
C SER A 66 -7.88 3.83 -11.65
N PHE A 67 -9.15 3.52 -11.40
CA PHE A 67 -9.87 2.75 -12.40
C PHE A 67 -9.86 3.53 -13.70
N ILE A 68 -9.58 2.83 -14.79
CA ILE A 68 -9.60 3.49 -16.07
C ILE A 68 -11.02 3.87 -16.39
N ASN A 69 -11.20 5.16 -16.53
CA ASN A 69 -12.49 5.69 -16.90
C ASN A 69 -12.48 5.92 -18.39
N THR A 70 -12.91 4.93 -19.11
CA THR A 70 -12.90 4.97 -20.57
C THR A 70 -14.11 5.64 -21.16
N GLY A 71 -15.00 6.05 -20.30
CA GLY A 71 -16.18 6.76 -20.76
C GLY A 71 -15.85 8.07 -21.41
#